data_7488825f275cd3cebb1ef348e230dfd3
#
_entry.id   7488825f275cd3cebb1ef348e230dfd3
#
_cell.length_a   1.000
_cell.length_b   1.000
_cell.length_c   1.000
_cell.angle_alpha   90.00
_cell.angle_beta   90.00
_cell.angle_gamma   90.00
#
_symmetry.space_group_name_H-M   'P 1'
#
loop_
_entity.id
_entity.type
_entity.pdbx_description
1 polymer ?
#
loop_
_entity_poly.entity_id
_entity_poly.type
_entity_poly.pdbx_seq_one_letter_code
_entity_poly.pdbx_strand_id
1 'polypeptide(L)'
;DSEEAIEALERAGGPGRPWETWIKVDCGYHRAGVEPKSSLALRLGRRLAASAAFRFRGLLTHSGHAYQARTTEALAAAARDERNAVLALAARLWAEGIEVPELSVGSTPALAVDSGPYEGITEIRPGNYVFNDHTQVVLGACSPLDCAVTVLAGVVSSSRERDRTVVDAGALALSKDLGPAWAPRPTMGEVFEDYDAGLLSERYHLLSVSQEHGILAGWLPVGHRVRILPNHSCLTVACFDEYTVVEGDRVVDRWPIHRRR
;
A
#
# COMPACT_ATOMS: atom_id res chain seq x y z
N ASP A 1 -5.12 -18.25 8.73
CA ASP A 1 -4.91 -19.01 7.50
C ASP A 1 -4.37 -20.44 7.75
N SER A 2 -4.21 -20.84 9.02
CA SER A 2 -3.72 -22.18 9.38
C SER A 2 -4.39 -22.71 10.66
N GLU A 3 -4.38 -24.02 10.84
CA GLU A 3 -4.90 -24.68 12.05
C GLU A 3 -4.02 -24.36 13.25
N GLU A 4 -2.71 -24.23 13.06
CA GLU A 4 -1.74 -23.86 14.08
C GLU A 4 -1.98 -22.45 14.64
N ALA A 5 -2.39 -21.50 13.77
CA ALA A 5 -2.76 -20.16 14.20
C ALA A 5 -4.02 -20.18 15.10
N ILE A 6 -5.02 -20.99 14.74
CA ILE A 6 -6.22 -21.18 15.57
C ILE A 6 -5.84 -21.77 16.93
N GLU A 7 -5.01 -22.82 16.96
CA GLU A 7 -4.54 -23.44 18.20
C GLU A 7 -3.73 -22.47 19.07
N ALA A 8 -2.90 -21.65 18.47
CA ALA A 8 -2.15 -20.63 19.20
C ALA A 8 -3.07 -19.60 19.86
N LEU A 9 -4.11 -19.15 19.14
CA LEU A 9 -5.11 -18.23 19.67
C LEU A 9 -5.97 -18.85 20.75
N GLU A 10 -6.38 -20.13 20.62
CA GLU A 10 -7.09 -20.86 21.66
C GLU A 10 -6.27 -20.96 22.94
N ARG A 11 -4.96 -21.26 22.84
CA ARG A 11 -4.06 -21.30 24.00
C ARG A 11 -3.84 -19.92 24.63
N ALA A 12 -3.81 -18.85 23.84
CA ALA A 12 -3.63 -17.48 24.31
C ALA A 12 -4.91 -16.84 24.85
N GLY A 13 -6.07 -17.41 24.51
CA GLY A 13 -7.39 -16.92 24.95
C GLY A 13 -7.60 -17.06 26.45
N GLY A 14 -8.02 -15.99 27.07
CA GLY A 14 -8.45 -15.97 28.49
C GLY A 14 -9.97 -15.97 28.61
N PRO A 15 -10.52 -16.21 29.82
CA PRO A 15 -11.95 -16.15 30.05
C PRO A 15 -12.50 -14.75 29.83
N GLY A 16 -13.51 -14.62 28.98
CA GLY A 16 -14.37 -13.43 28.97
C GLY A 16 -14.63 -12.74 27.64
N ARG A 17 -13.75 -12.82 26.64
CA ARG A 17 -14.00 -12.19 25.33
C ARG A 17 -13.48 -13.06 24.20
N PRO A 18 -14.35 -13.52 23.27
CA PRO A 18 -13.90 -14.28 22.12
C PRO A 18 -13.04 -13.41 21.18
N TRP A 19 -12.07 -14.03 20.51
CA TRP A 19 -11.30 -13.37 19.47
C TRP A 19 -12.17 -13.08 18.26
N GLU A 20 -12.22 -11.86 17.81
CA GLU A 20 -12.81 -11.52 16.50
C GLU A 20 -11.84 -11.95 15.40
N THR A 21 -12.28 -12.83 14.51
CA THR A 21 -11.40 -13.51 13.55
C THR A 21 -11.96 -13.51 12.15
N TRP A 22 -11.06 -13.39 11.18
CA TRP A 22 -11.30 -13.55 9.75
C TRP A 22 -10.42 -14.65 9.20
N ILE A 23 -10.89 -15.41 8.22
CA ILE A 23 -10.03 -16.26 7.42
C ILE A 23 -9.38 -15.40 6.34
N LYS A 24 -8.06 -15.41 6.28
CA LYS A 24 -7.30 -14.81 5.18
C LYS A 24 -7.39 -15.72 3.96
N VAL A 25 -7.85 -15.15 2.84
CA VAL A 25 -7.98 -15.84 1.55
C VAL A 25 -6.83 -15.40 0.64
N ASP A 26 -6.17 -16.35 0.00
CA ASP A 26 -5.23 -16.08 -1.07
C ASP A 26 -5.97 -15.92 -2.39
N CYS A 27 -5.85 -14.76 -3.00
CA CYS A 27 -6.47 -14.43 -4.29
C CYS A 27 -5.48 -14.46 -5.46
N GLY A 28 -4.29 -15.06 -5.26
CA GLY A 28 -3.26 -15.14 -6.30
C GLY A 28 -1.97 -14.37 -5.99
N TYR A 29 -1.86 -13.72 -4.85
CA TYR A 29 -0.63 -13.05 -4.41
C TYR A 29 0.37 -13.99 -3.76
N HIS A 30 -0.10 -15.12 -3.19
CA HIS A 30 0.71 -16.19 -2.58
C HIS A 30 1.64 -15.72 -1.44
N ARG A 31 1.28 -14.63 -0.74
CA ARG A 31 2.02 -14.16 0.43
C ARG A 31 1.53 -14.84 1.72
N ALA A 32 0.22 -14.95 1.89
CA ALA A 32 -0.47 -15.55 3.01
C ALA A 32 -1.93 -15.79 2.65
N GLY A 33 -2.57 -16.71 3.33
CA GLY A 33 -3.98 -17.03 3.13
C GLY A 33 -4.20 -18.46 2.62
N VAL A 34 -5.42 -18.93 2.73
CA VAL A 34 -5.84 -20.23 2.22
C VAL A 34 -6.37 -20.10 0.79
N GLU A 35 -6.10 -21.08 -0.02
CA GLU A 35 -6.76 -21.21 -1.32
C GLU A 35 -8.27 -21.36 -1.16
N PRO A 36 -9.09 -20.58 -1.90
CA PRO A 36 -10.56 -20.60 -1.77
C PRO A 36 -11.19 -21.98 -1.98
N LYS A 37 -10.55 -22.82 -2.82
CA LYS A 37 -11.04 -24.15 -3.17
C LYS A 37 -10.47 -25.27 -2.27
N SER A 38 -9.52 -24.98 -1.40
CA SER A 38 -8.89 -25.99 -0.56
C SER A 38 -9.86 -26.59 0.47
N SER A 39 -9.58 -27.81 0.92
CA SER A 39 -10.27 -28.41 2.06
C SER A 39 -9.90 -27.74 3.38
N LEU A 40 -8.69 -27.18 3.48
CA LEU A 40 -8.23 -26.42 4.65
C LEU A 40 -9.15 -25.23 4.91
N ALA A 41 -9.52 -24.45 3.88
CA ALA A 41 -10.40 -23.30 4.02
C ALA A 41 -11.73 -23.67 4.70
N LEU A 42 -12.34 -24.80 4.33
CA LEU A 42 -13.57 -25.29 4.97
C LEU A 42 -13.32 -25.75 6.41
N ARG A 43 -12.21 -26.47 6.68
CA ARG A 43 -11.90 -26.90 8.05
C ARG A 43 -11.72 -25.72 8.99
N LEU A 44 -11.02 -24.66 8.55
CA LEU A 44 -10.87 -23.43 9.35
C LEU A 44 -12.21 -22.77 9.63
N GLY A 45 -13.08 -22.65 8.61
CA GLY A 45 -14.42 -22.09 8.78
C GLY A 45 -15.27 -22.88 9.80
N ARG A 46 -15.30 -24.21 9.69
CA ARG A 46 -16.01 -25.07 10.65
C ARG A 46 -15.47 -24.91 12.07
N ARG A 47 -14.13 -24.87 12.23
CA ARG A 47 -13.51 -24.76 13.54
C ARG A 47 -13.80 -23.41 14.18
N LEU A 48 -13.66 -22.30 13.43
CA LEU A 48 -13.95 -20.96 13.92
C LEU A 48 -15.42 -20.78 14.29
N ALA A 49 -16.34 -21.33 13.48
CA ALA A 49 -17.77 -21.23 13.74
C ALA A 49 -18.23 -22.08 14.94
N ALA A 50 -17.56 -23.21 15.21
CA ALA A 50 -17.94 -24.12 16.30
C ALA A 50 -17.33 -23.78 17.66
N SER A 51 -16.26 -22.97 17.71
CA SER A 51 -15.51 -22.70 18.93
C SER A 51 -15.98 -21.42 19.61
N ALA A 52 -16.36 -21.51 20.89
CA ALA A 52 -16.72 -20.35 21.71
C ALA A 52 -15.55 -19.38 21.97
N ALA A 53 -14.30 -19.80 21.66
CA ALA A 53 -13.12 -18.95 21.77
C ALA A 53 -13.08 -17.86 20.68
N PHE A 54 -13.88 -18.03 19.61
CA PHE A 54 -13.86 -17.14 18.45
C PHE A 54 -15.24 -16.54 18.17
N ARG A 55 -15.21 -15.32 17.67
CA ARG A 55 -16.29 -14.70 16.94
C ARG A 55 -15.87 -14.66 15.46
N PHE A 56 -16.31 -15.62 14.68
CA PHE A 56 -16.00 -15.64 13.25
C PHE A 56 -16.71 -14.47 12.56
N ARG A 57 -15.93 -13.54 12.01
CA ARG A 57 -16.44 -12.32 11.38
C ARG A 57 -16.58 -12.49 9.88
N GLY A 58 -15.75 -13.29 9.23
CA GLY A 58 -15.84 -13.48 7.80
C GLY A 58 -14.50 -13.75 7.10
N LEU A 59 -14.43 -13.32 5.86
CA LEU A 59 -13.29 -13.53 4.98
C LEU A 59 -12.62 -12.21 4.61
N LEU A 60 -11.31 -12.22 4.52
CA LEU A 60 -10.56 -11.06 4.01
C LEU A 60 -9.47 -11.50 3.03
N THR A 61 -9.18 -10.65 2.05
CA THR A 61 -8.08 -10.88 1.11
C THR A 61 -7.35 -9.58 0.80
N HIS A 62 -6.29 -9.65 -0.02
CA HIS A 62 -5.54 -8.50 -0.51
C HIS A 62 -4.85 -8.85 -1.81
N SER A 63 -5.18 -8.13 -2.87
CA SER A 63 -4.61 -8.31 -4.21
C SER A 63 -3.22 -7.66 -4.34
N GLY A 64 -2.24 -8.14 -3.57
CA GLY A 64 -0.87 -7.61 -3.67
C GLY A 64 -0.24 -7.76 -5.06
N HIS A 65 -0.67 -8.75 -5.84
CA HIS A 65 -0.25 -8.92 -7.24
C HIS A 65 -0.74 -7.79 -8.16
N ALA A 66 -1.76 -7.02 -7.75
CA ALA A 66 -2.17 -5.79 -8.44
C ALA A 66 -1.01 -4.79 -8.62
N TYR A 67 -0.07 -4.76 -7.67
CA TYR A 67 1.14 -3.93 -7.78
C TYR A 67 2.14 -4.39 -8.84
N GLN A 68 1.91 -5.53 -9.47
CA GLN A 68 2.70 -6.04 -10.60
C GLN A 68 1.99 -5.84 -11.95
N ALA A 69 0.78 -5.31 -11.94
CA ALA A 69 0.01 -5.03 -13.14
C ALA A 69 0.70 -3.95 -13.98
N ARG A 70 0.81 -4.20 -15.29
CA ARG A 70 1.44 -3.27 -16.25
C ARG A 70 0.43 -2.54 -17.13
N THR A 71 -0.85 -2.87 -17.00
CA THR A 71 -1.95 -2.24 -17.72
C THR A 71 -3.17 -2.10 -16.83
N THR A 72 -4.04 -1.17 -17.15
CA THR A 72 -5.31 -0.96 -16.44
C THR A 72 -6.19 -2.21 -16.47
N GLU A 73 -6.17 -2.96 -17.59
CA GLU A 73 -6.94 -4.21 -17.73
C GLU A 73 -6.43 -5.30 -16.80
N ALA A 74 -5.10 -5.44 -16.66
CA ALA A 74 -4.48 -6.39 -15.73
C ALA A 74 -4.79 -6.00 -14.27
N LEU A 75 -4.79 -4.72 -13.97
CA LEU A 75 -5.13 -4.20 -12.66
C LEU A 75 -6.61 -4.45 -12.31
N ALA A 76 -7.52 -4.21 -13.26
CA ALA A 76 -8.94 -4.53 -13.12
C ALA A 76 -9.19 -6.04 -13.02
N ALA A 77 -8.40 -6.87 -13.70
CA ALA A 77 -8.47 -8.33 -13.56
C ALA A 77 -8.09 -8.75 -12.13
N ALA A 78 -6.99 -8.22 -11.58
CA ALA A 78 -6.59 -8.51 -10.20
C ALA A 78 -7.68 -8.12 -9.18
N ALA A 79 -8.38 -7.01 -9.39
CA ALA A 79 -9.51 -6.59 -8.56
C ALA A 79 -10.69 -7.58 -8.64
N ARG A 80 -11.02 -8.07 -9.84
CA ARG A 80 -12.07 -9.11 -10.01
C ARG A 80 -11.68 -10.43 -9.36
N ASP A 81 -10.44 -10.87 -9.52
CA ASP A 81 -9.94 -12.11 -8.92
C ASP A 81 -10.00 -12.05 -7.40
N GLU A 82 -9.67 -10.91 -6.82
CA GLU A 82 -9.78 -10.64 -5.39
C GLU A 82 -11.22 -10.85 -4.88
N ARG A 83 -12.20 -10.23 -5.52
CA ARG A 83 -13.62 -10.41 -5.17
C ARG A 83 -14.08 -11.85 -5.35
N ASN A 84 -13.78 -12.43 -6.51
CA ASN A 84 -14.17 -13.80 -6.83
C ASN A 84 -13.63 -14.82 -5.83
N ALA A 85 -12.42 -14.63 -5.32
CA ALA A 85 -11.79 -15.51 -4.35
C ALA A 85 -12.59 -15.56 -3.03
N VAL A 86 -12.96 -14.41 -2.47
CA VAL A 86 -13.74 -14.38 -1.22
C VAL A 86 -15.17 -14.85 -1.42
N LEU A 87 -15.83 -14.47 -2.51
CA LEU A 87 -17.18 -14.89 -2.84
C LEU A 87 -17.26 -16.41 -3.05
N ALA A 88 -16.27 -17.02 -3.73
CA ALA A 88 -16.22 -18.45 -3.95
C ALA A 88 -16.07 -19.23 -2.64
N LEU A 89 -15.24 -18.77 -1.70
CA LEU A 89 -15.12 -19.42 -0.39
C LEU A 89 -16.37 -19.19 0.46
N ALA A 90 -16.94 -17.99 0.45
CA ALA A 90 -18.18 -17.68 1.17
C ALA A 90 -19.32 -18.60 0.73
N ALA A 91 -19.51 -18.77 -0.58
CA ALA A 91 -20.52 -19.67 -1.12
C ALA A 91 -20.36 -21.13 -0.64
N ARG A 92 -19.11 -21.61 -0.51
CA ARG A 92 -18.82 -22.95 0.01
C ARG A 92 -19.15 -23.09 1.50
N LEU A 93 -18.82 -22.06 2.30
CA LEU A 93 -19.15 -22.04 3.73
C LEU A 93 -20.67 -21.94 3.95
N TRP A 94 -21.38 -21.10 3.21
CA TRP A 94 -22.84 -21.02 3.26
C TRP A 94 -23.53 -22.34 2.91
N ALA A 95 -22.99 -23.07 1.92
CA ALA A 95 -23.52 -24.40 1.57
C ALA A 95 -23.38 -25.43 2.71
N GLU A 96 -22.47 -25.19 3.67
CA GLU A 96 -22.32 -25.97 4.89
C GLU A 96 -23.11 -25.41 6.09
N GLY A 97 -23.90 -24.37 5.89
CA GLY A 97 -24.64 -23.68 6.95
C GLY A 97 -23.80 -22.81 7.86
N ILE A 98 -22.55 -22.47 7.44
CA ILE A 98 -21.68 -21.57 8.17
C ILE A 98 -21.95 -20.15 7.71
N GLU A 99 -22.34 -19.28 8.65
CA GLU A 99 -22.55 -17.87 8.40
C GLU A 99 -21.21 -17.16 8.15
N VAL A 100 -21.16 -16.32 7.11
CA VAL A 100 -20.01 -15.46 6.77
C VAL A 100 -20.52 -14.02 6.72
N PRO A 101 -20.50 -13.30 7.86
CA PRO A 101 -21.08 -11.96 7.95
C PRO A 101 -20.37 -10.90 7.11
N GLU A 102 -19.05 -11.00 7.00
CA GLU A 102 -18.25 -9.95 6.39
C GLU A 102 -17.34 -10.51 5.29
N LEU A 103 -17.32 -9.80 4.16
CA LEU A 103 -16.40 -10.04 3.05
C LEU A 103 -15.61 -8.78 2.77
N SER A 104 -14.30 -8.83 3.06
CA SER A 104 -13.43 -7.68 3.05
C SER A 104 -12.36 -7.81 1.96
N VAL A 105 -12.31 -6.81 1.06
CA VAL A 105 -11.39 -6.76 -0.09
C VAL A 105 -10.67 -5.44 -0.16
N GLY A 106 -9.68 -5.33 -1.02
CA GLY A 106 -9.14 -4.07 -1.48
C GLY A 106 -7.64 -3.88 -1.33
N SER A 107 -7.18 -3.16 -2.29
CA SER A 107 -5.94 -2.41 -2.31
C SER A 107 -6.22 -1.11 -3.06
N THR A 108 -5.44 -0.06 -2.80
CA THR A 108 -5.63 1.24 -3.47
C THR A 108 -5.68 1.12 -5.00
N PRO A 109 -4.70 0.48 -5.66
CA PRO A 109 -4.70 0.47 -7.12
C PRO A 109 -5.84 -0.36 -7.71
N ALA A 110 -6.23 -1.47 -7.07
CA ALA A 110 -7.34 -2.29 -7.55
C ALA A 110 -8.67 -1.51 -7.51
N LEU A 111 -8.94 -0.81 -6.41
CA LEU A 111 -10.16 -0.03 -6.23
C LEU A 111 -10.20 1.25 -7.09
N ALA A 112 -9.04 1.81 -7.44
CA ALA A 112 -8.98 3.00 -8.28
C ALA A 112 -9.47 2.77 -9.71
N VAL A 113 -9.32 1.56 -10.24
CA VAL A 113 -9.67 1.24 -11.64
C VAL A 113 -10.90 0.34 -11.78
N ASP A 114 -11.39 -0.22 -10.68
CA ASP A 114 -12.49 -1.19 -10.69
C ASP A 114 -13.79 -0.54 -10.21
N SER A 115 -14.76 -0.49 -11.09
CA SER A 115 -16.09 0.09 -10.83
C SER A 115 -17.11 -0.90 -10.21
N GLY A 116 -16.67 -2.11 -9.83
CA GLY A 116 -17.57 -3.15 -9.31
C GLY A 116 -18.09 -4.10 -10.38
N PRO A 117 -19.22 -4.79 -10.13
CA PRO A 117 -20.09 -4.70 -8.96
C PRO A 117 -19.45 -5.24 -7.68
N TYR A 118 -19.87 -4.69 -6.54
CA TYR A 118 -19.41 -5.09 -5.20
C TYR A 118 -20.49 -5.84 -4.41
N GLU A 119 -21.44 -6.47 -5.10
CA GLU A 119 -22.48 -7.28 -4.46
C GLU A 119 -21.86 -8.38 -3.59
N GLY A 120 -22.34 -8.47 -2.37
CA GLY A 120 -21.82 -9.41 -1.36
C GLY A 120 -20.55 -8.95 -0.64
N ILE A 121 -19.88 -7.92 -1.09
CA ILE A 121 -18.73 -7.34 -0.39
C ILE A 121 -19.25 -6.36 0.68
N THR A 122 -18.75 -6.48 1.89
CA THR A 122 -19.20 -5.66 3.03
C THR A 122 -18.17 -4.60 3.44
N GLU A 123 -16.91 -4.78 3.06
CA GLU A 123 -15.84 -3.88 3.43
C GLU A 123 -14.80 -3.76 2.31
N ILE A 124 -14.32 -2.53 2.07
CA ILE A 124 -13.18 -2.23 1.21
C ILE A 124 -12.07 -1.57 2.03
N ARG A 125 -10.79 -1.91 1.74
CA ARG A 125 -9.62 -1.47 2.52
C ARG A 125 -8.54 -0.80 1.68
N PRO A 126 -8.84 0.33 0.97
CA PRO A 126 -7.78 1.12 0.36
C PRO A 126 -7.00 1.84 1.48
N GLY A 127 -5.68 1.73 1.48
CA GLY A 127 -4.83 2.40 2.50
C GLY A 127 -4.06 3.57 1.91
N ASN A 128 -3.31 3.32 0.85
CA ASN A 128 -2.41 4.29 0.24
C ASN A 128 -3.13 5.50 -0.39
N TYR A 129 -4.41 5.37 -0.78
CA TYR A 129 -5.21 6.41 -1.43
C TYR A 129 -5.26 7.74 -0.66
N VAL A 130 -5.05 7.70 0.64
CA VAL A 130 -5.05 8.90 1.50
C VAL A 130 -3.97 9.89 1.05
N PHE A 131 -2.85 9.40 0.58
CA PHE A 131 -1.71 10.20 0.14
C PHE A 131 -1.34 9.95 -1.32
N ASN A 132 -1.60 8.75 -1.83
CA ASN A 132 -1.01 8.22 -3.05
C ASN A 132 0.52 8.31 -3.04
N ASP A 133 1.18 7.92 -4.12
CA ASP A 133 2.63 7.99 -4.29
C ASP A 133 3.01 7.70 -5.76
N HIS A 134 4.30 7.73 -6.06
CA HIS A 134 4.78 7.45 -7.41
C HIS A 134 4.40 6.04 -7.91
N THR A 135 4.33 5.05 -7.02
CA THR A 135 3.87 3.69 -7.41
C THR A 135 2.43 3.72 -7.92
N GLN A 136 1.53 4.46 -7.27
CA GLN A 136 0.14 4.58 -7.71
C GLN A 136 0.04 5.31 -9.06
N VAL A 137 0.88 6.33 -9.29
CA VAL A 137 0.96 7.03 -10.58
C VAL A 137 1.41 6.08 -11.68
N VAL A 138 2.47 5.30 -11.46
CA VAL A 138 2.97 4.32 -12.43
C VAL A 138 1.95 3.22 -12.75
N LEU A 139 1.16 2.82 -11.76
CA LEU A 139 0.06 1.86 -11.92
C LEU A 139 -1.15 2.44 -12.67
N GLY A 140 -1.19 3.75 -12.89
CA GLY A 140 -2.35 4.43 -13.49
C GLY A 140 -3.55 4.53 -12.54
N ALA A 141 -3.33 4.40 -11.25
CA ALA A 141 -4.37 4.50 -10.22
C ALA A 141 -4.69 5.97 -9.84
N CYS A 142 -3.77 6.88 -10.08
CA CYS A 142 -3.91 8.31 -9.83
C CYS A 142 -2.97 9.11 -10.73
N SER A 143 -3.13 10.44 -10.74
CA SER A 143 -2.19 11.39 -11.33
C SER A 143 -1.19 11.92 -10.27
N PRO A 144 -0.09 12.57 -10.67
CA PRO A 144 0.79 13.24 -9.71
C PRO A 144 0.10 14.32 -8.86
N LEU A 145 -0.96 14.97 -9.37
CA LEU A 145 -1.77 15.95 -8.63
C LEU A 145 -2.54 15.33 -7.45
N ASP A 146 -2.80 14.02 -7.51
CA ASP A 146 -3.51 13.30 -6.45
C ASP A 146 -2.56 12.84 -5.33
N CYS A 147 -1.26 13.15 -5.44
CA CYS A 147 -0.26 12.76 -4.45
C CYS A 147 -0.07 13.86 -3.42
N ALA A 148 -0.63 13.65 -2.22
CA ALA A 148 -0.66 14.67 -1.17
C ALA A 148 0.62 14.72 -0.30
N VAL A 149 1.45 13.66 -0.28
CA VAL A 149 2.67 13.60 0.51
C VAL A 149 3.90 13.70 -0.38
N THR A 150 4.75 14.66 -0.04
CA THR A 150 6.06 14.85 -0.67
C THR A 150 7.14 15.08 0.39
N VAL A 151 8.40 14.89 0.03
CA VAL A 151 9.55 15.27 0.85
C VAL A 151 10.20 16.52 0.28
N LEU A 152 10.28 17.58 1.07
CA LEU A 152 11.03 18.79 0.72
C LEU A 152 12.48 18.60 1.16
N ALA A 153 13.41 18.64 0.22
CA ALA A 153 14.83 18.41 0.46
C ALA A 153 15.69 19.59 -0.01
N GLY A 154 16.77 19.85 0.70
CA GLY A 154 17.78 20.86 0.35
C GLY A 154 18.95 20.26 -0.42
N VAL A 155 19.47 20.98 -1.38
CA VAL A 155 20.73 20.62 -2.06
C VAL A 155 21.90 20.97 -1.16
N VAL A 156 22.66 19.97 -0.73
CA VAL A 156 23.82 20.11 0.17
C VAL A 156 25.17 20.04 -0.55
N SER A 157 25.19 19.42 -1.73
CA SER A 157 26.40 19.36 -2.58
C SER A 157 26.00 19.17 -4.04
N SER A 158 26.84 19.65 -4.97
CA SER A 158 26.58 19.45 -6.40
C SER A 158 27.88 19.49 -7.23
N SER A 159 27.85 18.80 -8.37
CA SER A 159 28.98 18.80 -9.34
C SER A 159 28.44 19.00 -10.75
N ARG A 160 28.82 20.09 -11.40
CA ARG A 160 28.50 20.36 -12.82
C ARG A 160 29.19 19.35 -13.74
N GLU A 161 30.44 19.01 -13.43
CA GLU A 161 31.22 18.05 -14.22
C GLU A 161 30.58 16.65 -14.29
N ARG A 162 30.03 16.21 -13.16
CA ARG A 162 29.38 14.88 -13.04
C ARG A 162 27.88 14.92 -13.36
N ASP A 163 27.33 16.09 -13.58
CA ASP A 163 25.88 16.33 -13.70
C ASP A 163 25.10 15.64 -12.57
N ARG A 164 25.47 15.92 -11.32
CA ARG A 164 24.95 15.29 -10.10
C ARG A 164 24.69 16.31 -9.01
N THR A 165 23.66 16.05 -8.26
CA THR A 165 23.24 16.82 -7.07
C THR A 165 23.07 15.88 -5.89
N VAL A 166 23.49 16.30 -4.70
CA VAL A 166 23.27 15.60 -3.44
C VAL A 166 22.26 16.38 -2.61
N VAL A 167 21.23 15.72 -2.13
CA VAL A 167 20.20 16.28 -1.26
C VAL A 167 20.22 15.63 0.12
N ASP A 168 19.73 16.34 1.14
CA ASP A 168 19.62 15.90 2.53
C ASP A 168 18.41 14.95 2.79
N ALA A 169 17.95 14.26 1.78
CA ALA A 169 16.88 13.27 1.86
C ALA A 169 17.38 11.90 1.37
N GLY A 170 17.70 11.04 2.30
CA GLY A 170 18.13 9.67 2.05
C GLY A 170 17.08 8.65 2.45
N ALA A 171 17.54 7.43 2.77
CA ALA A 171 16.67 6.32 3.16
C ALA A 171 15.87 6.58 4.44
N LEU A 172 16.37 7.44 5.34
CA LEU A 172 15.67 7.85 6.57
C LEU A 172 14.54 8.86 6.32
N ALA A 173 14.42 9.38 5.09
CA ALA A 173 13.33 10.24 4.67
C ALA A 173 12.42 9.61 3.61
N LEU A 174 12.98 8.78 2.72
CA LEU A 174 12.31 8.27 1.53
C LEU A 174 12.11 6.75 1.54
N SER A 175 12.69 6.04 2.52
CA SER A 175 12.87 4.58 2.51
C SER A 175 13.82 4.09 1.39
N LYS A 176 13.88 2.78 1.18
CA LYS A 176 14.60 2.16 0.05
C LYS A 176 13.67 1.39 -0.89
N ASP A 177 12.41 1.74 -0.93
CA ASP A 177 11.47 1.14 -1.87
C ASP A 177 11.75 1.66 -3.29
N LEU A 178 12.01 0.71 -4.19
CA LEU A 178 12.35 1.01 -5.58
C LEU A 178 11.11 1.32 -6.45
N GLY A 179 9.91 1.13 -5.90
CA GLY A 179 8.71 1.19 -6.72
C GLY A 179 8.63 0.03 -7.74
N PRO A 180 7.73 0.11 -8.74
CA PRO A 180 7.57 -0.93 -9.74
C PRO A 180 8.82 -1.09 -10.61
N ALA A 181 9.33 -2.33 -10.74
CA ALA A 181 10.53 -2.63 -11.53
C ALA A 181 10.37 -2.31 -13.04
N TRP A 182 9.13 -2.13 -13.50
CA TRP A 182 8.78 -1.82 -14.89
C TRP A 182 8.41 -0.33 -15.09
N ALA A 183 8.62 0.51 -14.08
CA ALA A 183 8.47 1.97 -14.23
C ALA A 183 9.30 2.49 -15.42
N PRO A 184 8.92 3.60 -16.06
CA PRO A 184 9.61 4.14 -17.23
C PRO A 184 11.12 4.34 -17.03
N ARG A 185 11.53 4.56 -15.78
CA ARG A 185 12.94 4.62 -15.38
C ARG A 185 13.10 4.11 -13.94
N PRO A 186 14.26 3.51 -13.58
CA PRO A 186 14.59 3.24 -12.19
C PRO A 186 14.75 4.56 -11.42
N THR A 187 14.07 4.68 -10.30
CA THR A 187 14.15 5.87 -9.44
C THR A 187 13.92 5.53 -7.98
N MET A 188 14.52 6.30 -7.09
CA MET A 188 14.25 6.25 -5.64
C MET A 188 13.25 7.34 -5.21
N GLY A 189 12.69 8.07 -6.17
CA GLY A 189 11.71 9.13 -6.03
C GLY A 189 11.80 10.12 -7.18
N GLU A 190 10.67 10.69 -7.58
CA GLU A 190 10.57 11.66 -8.66
C GLU A 190 10.59 13.09 -8.10
N VAL A 191 11.10 14.04 -8.86
CA VAL A 191 11.13 15.46 -8.47
C VAL A 191 10.03 16.20 -9.20
N PHE A 192 9.24 16.99 -8.50
CA PHE A 192 8.32 17.92 -9.13
C PHE A 192 9.09 19.10 -9.74
N GLU A 193 8.79 19.38 -10.99
CA GLU A 193 9.18 20.62 -11.66
C GLU A 193 8.18 21.73 -11.32
N ASP A 194 6.91 21.39 -11.34
CA ASP A 194 5.79 22.23 -10.89
C ASP A 194 4.80 21.33 -10.12
N TYR A 195 4.72 21.54 -8.81
CA TYR A 195 3.84 20.75 -7.95
C TYR A 195 2.36 21.09 -8.19
N ASP A 196 2.05 22.35 -8.36
CA ASP A 196 0.66 22.82 -8.50
C ASP A 196 0.06 22.40 -9.85
N ALA A 197 0.92 22.21 -10.85
CA ALA A 197 0.55 21.64 -12.14
C ALA A 197 0.64 20.10 -12.18
N GLY A 198 1.16 19.47 -11.13
CA GLY A 198 1.41 18.01 -11.11
C GLY A 198 2.49 17.57 -12.09
N LEU A 199 3.39 18.48 -12.47
CA LEU A 199 4.42 18.21 -13.46
C LEU A 199 5.67 17.63 -12.81
N LEU A 200 5.99 16.38 -13.14
CA LEU A 200 7.24 15.73 -12.74
C LEU A 200 8.34 16.09 -13.72
N SER A 201 9.55 16.29 -13.19
CA SER A 201 10.72 16.67 -13.99
C SER A 201 11.21 15.47 -14.84
N GLU A 202 11.43 15.71 -16.12
CA GLU A 202 12.08 14.73 -17.00
C GLU A 202 13.58 14.58 -16.65
N ARG A 203 14.20 15.64 -16.15
CA ARG A 203 15.64 15.72 -15.87
C ARG A 203 15.99 15.24 -14.47
N TYR A 204 15.26 15.72 -13.45
CA TYR A 204 15.61 15.50 -12.07
C TYR A 204 14.82 14.35 -11.46
N HIS A 205 15.54 13.34 -10.93
CA HIS A 205 14.98 12.22 -10.19
C HIS A 205 16.08 11.62 -9.30
N LEU A 206 15.69 10.90 -8.27
CA LEU A 206 16.64 10.24 -7.40
C LEU A 206 17.19 8.96 -8.03
N LEU A 207 18.50 8.92 -8.21
CA LEU A 207 19.22 7.75 -8.72
C LEU A 207 19.48 6.72 -7.63
N SER A 208 19.78 7.20 -6.43
CA SER A 208 20.10 6.35 -5.27
C SER A 208 19.95 7.10 -3.97
N VAL A 209 19.81 6.37 -2.86
CA VAL A 209 19.80 6.90 -1.51
C VAL A 209 20.82 6.18 -0.64
N SER A 210 21.58 6.95 0.12
CA SER A 210 22.33 6.51 1.29
C SER A 210 21.45 6.66 2.54
N GLN A 211 22.03 6.62 3.74
CA GLN A 211 21.25 6.76 4.96
C GLN A 211 20.54 8.12 5.02
N GLU A 212 21.28 9.23 4.90
CA GLU A 212 20.79 10.60 5.06
C GLU A 212 20.77 11.39 3.74
N HIS A 213 21.41 10.90 2.69
CA HIS A 213 21.61 11.63 1.44
C HIS A 213 21.00 10.89 0.25
N GLY A 214 20.39 11.66 -0.65
CA GLY A 214 19.97 11.22 -1.97
C GLY A 214 20.84 11.80 -3.07
N ILE A 215 21.05 11.05 -4.14
CA ILE A 215 21.74 11.50 -5.34
C ILE A 215 20.73 11.72 -6.45
N LEU A 216 20.57 12.97 -6.89
CA LEU A 216 19.75 13.34 -8.03
C LEU A 216 20.57 13.30 -9.34
N ALA A 217 19.91 12.89 -10.42
CA ALA A 217 20.33 13.20 -11.77
C ALA A 217 20.24 14.72 -12.01
N GLY A 218 21.16 15.26 -12.78
CA GLY A 218 21.21 16.68 -13.12
C GLY A 218 21.88 17.54 -12.05
N TRP A 219 22.32 18.72 -12.48
CA TRP A 219 22.97 19.71 -11.62
C TRP A 219 21.97 20.77 -11.15
N LEU A 220 21.94 21.00 -9.83
CA LEU A 220 21.26 22.13 -9.16
C LEU A 220 22.24 22.84 -8.24
N PRO A 221 22.09 24.17 -8.00
CA PRO A 221 22.97 24.91 -7.10
C PRO A 221 22.75 24.50 -5.63
N VAL A 222 23.81 24.53 -4.82
CA VAL A 222 23.72 24.32 -3.37
C VAL A 222 22.77 25.36 -2.76
N GLY A 223 21.92 24.90 -1.81
CA GLY A 223 20.88 25.70 -1.19
C GLY A 223 19.54 25.71 -1.96
N HIS A 224 19.50 25.18 -3.19
CA HIS A 224 18.24 24.96 -3.87
C HIS A 224 17.37 23.93 -3.12
N ARG A 225 16.06 24.05 -3.23
CA ARG A 225 15.11 23.09 -2.65
C ARG A 225 14.41 22.31 -3.74
N VAL A 226 14.18 21.03 -3.51
CA VAL A 226 13.45 20.15 -4.41
C VAL A 226 12.31 19.49 -3.63
N ARG A 227 11.18 19.33 -4.29
CA ARG A 227 10.02 18.58 -3.76
C ARG A 227 10.02 17.21 -4.41
N ILE A 228 10.13 16.16 -3.60
CA ILE A 228 10.32 14.78 -4.05
C ILE A 228 9.02 14.01 -3.80
N LEU A 229 8.48 13.38 -4.85
CA LEU A 229 7.43 12.39 -4.78
C LEU A 229 8.05 11.03 -4.42
N PRO A 230 7.75 10.45 -3.24
CA PRO A 230 8.32 9.17 -2.85
C PRO A 230 7.71 8.02 -3.65
N ASN A 231 8.47 6.94 -3.80
CA ASN A 231 7.95 5.71 -4.41
C ASN A 231 6.86 5.05 -3.56
N HIS A 232 6.95 5.17 -2.22
CA HIS A 232 6.00 4.55 -1.30
C HIS A 232 5.70 5.48 -0.12
N SER A 233 4.55 6.12 -0.15
CA SER A 233 4.14 7.10 0.87
C SER A 233 4.10 6.50 2.29
N CYS A 234 3.63 5.25 2.47
CA CYS A 234 3.53 4.61 3.77
C CYS A 234 4.90 4.44 4.45
N LEU A 235 5.93 4.04 3.69
CA LEU A 235 7.28 3.86 4.22
C LEU A 235 7.96 5.21 4.48
N THR A 236 7.72 6.19 3.61
CA THR A 236 8.20 7.56 3.78
C THR A 236 7.62 8.18 5.05
N VAL A 237 6.31 8.14 5.22
CA VAL A 237 5.63 8.66 6.39
C VAL A 237 6.12 8.00 7.69
N ALA A 238 6.44 6.71 7.66
CA ALA A 238 6.99 6.01 8.82
C ALA A 238 8.36 6.54 9.28
N CYS A 239 9.05 7.35 8.48
CA CYS A 239 10.33 7.97 8.83
C CYS A 239 10.18 9.28 9.61
N PHE A 240 8.97 9.86 9.70
CA PHE A 240 8.72 11.17 10.31
C PHE A 240 7.78 11.07 11.52
N ASP A 241 7.80 12.07 12.37
CA ASP A 241 6.93 12.18 13.55
C ASP A 241 5.72 13.09 13.32
N GLU A 242 5.80 13.98 12.34
CA GLU A 242 4.74 14.93 12.00
C GLU A 242 4.70 15.22 10.50
N TYR A 243 3.53 15.64 10.02
CA TYR A 243 3.36 16.26 8.71
C TYR A 243 3.46 17.78 8.86
N THR A 244 4.17 18.44 7.96
CA THR A 244 4.04 19.88 7.73
C THR A 244 2.96 20.09 6.68
N VAL A 245 1.82 20.68 7.08
CA VAL A 245 0.69 20.93 6.18
C VAL A 245 0.88 22.27 5.49
N VAL A 246 0.78 22.27 4.17
CA VAL A 246 1.01 23.49 3.36
C VAL A 246 -0.17 23.79 2.45
N GLU A 247 -0.42 25.08 2.25
CA GLU A 247 -1.29 25.63 1.20
C GLU A 247 -0.42 26.51 0.30
N GLY A 248 -0.17 26.07 -0.92
CA GLY A 248 0.86 26.66 -1.78
C GLY A 248 2.21 26.65 -1.07
N ASP A 249 2.83 27.83 -0.89
CA ASP A 249 4.14 27.98 -0.23
C ASP A 249 4.03 28.29 1.28
N ARG A 250 2.82 28.31 1.84
CA ARG A 250 2.60 28.66 3.24
C ARG A 250 2.34 27.44 4.10
N VAL A 251 3.09 27.29 5.20
CA VAL A 251 2.79 26.33 6.25
C VAL A 251 1.52 26.79 7.00
N VAL A 252 0.50 25.98 7.03
CA VAL A 252 -0.79 26.28 7.66
C VAL A 252 -1.03 25.46 8.91
N ASP A 253 -0.43 24.26 9.05
CA ASP A 253 -0.61 23.40 10.21
C ASP A 253 0.54 22.38 10.36
N ARG A 254 0.53 21.62 11.46
CA ARG A 254 1.38 20.46 11.71
C ARG A 254 0.55 19.37 12.35
N TRP A 255 0.56 18.18 11.76
CA TRP A 255 -0.21 17.04 12.24
C TRP A 255 0.72 15.93 12.74
N PRO A 256 0.52 15.42 13.97
CA PRO A 256 1.33 14.32 14.49
C PRO A 256 1.04 13.03 13.69
N ILE A 257 2.09 12.23 13.45
CA ILE A 257 1.96 10.91 12.85
C ILE A 257 1.78 9.88 13.95
N HIS A 258 0.58 9.33 14.07
CA HIS A 258 0.27 8.31 15.06
C HIS A 258 0.75 6.93 14.58
N ARG A 259 1.89 6.50 15.10
CA ARG A 259 2.44 5.16 14.83
C ARG A 259 1.95 4.20 15.90
N ARG A 260 1.11 3.25 15.53
CA ARG A 260 0.84 2.08 16.37
C ARG A 260 1.86 1.00 15.99
N ARG A 261 2.75 0.69 16.89
CA ARG A 261 3.65 -0.46 16.80
C ARG A 261 3.19 -1.54 17.77
#